data_4349b854313c66c3c27faac2b3400feb
#
_entry.id   4349b854313c66c3c27faac2b3400feb
#
_cell.length_a   1.000
_cell.length_b   1.000
_cell.length_c   1.000
_cell.angle_alpha   90.00
_cell.angle_beta   90.00
_cell.angle_gamma   90.00
#
_symmetry.space_group_name_H-M   'P 1'
#
loop_
_entity.id
_entity.type
_entity.pdbx_description
1 polymer ?
#
loop_
_entity_poly.entity_id
_entity_poly.type
_entity_poly.pdbx_seq_one_letter_code
_entity_poly.pdbx_strand_id
1 'polypeptide(L)'
;LINAVVDRKLGTYPQDPAKSAQITMKKVWFQRGGKDFRAIGLLSKSDSNLMCAQCHVEYNCGPGFDLGDGKDKKPEYITMADPRTNLFPWVNVLGYKDVMIKQYNFKDFKHATTGALLSKMQHPEAETFWGSKHEREGVECKDCHMQKVEKNGKTYTDHQQRSPRQMLQNTCVKCHGEMTVENARYQIDSIQNYVRG
;
A
#
# COMPACT_ATOMS: atom_id res chain seq x y z
N LEU A 1 5.81 -4.17 10.54
CA LEU A 1 4.68 -3.29 10.25
C LEU A 1 4.81 -1.94 10.96
N ILE A 2 4.89 -1.91 12.29
CA ILE A 2 4.96 -0.65 13.06
C ILE A 2 6.16 0.19 12.66
N ASN A 3 7.32 -0.41 12.53
CA ASN A 3 8.53 0.29 12.13
C ASN A 3 8.40 0.89 10.73
N ALA A 4 7.84 0.14 9.79
CA ALA A 4 7.60 0.64 8.43
C ALA A 4 6.58 1.81 8.42
N VAL A 5 5.55 1.76 9.25
CA VAL A 5 4.60 2.87 9.43
C VAL A 5 5.29 4.10 10.01
N VAL A 6 6.16 3.92 11.02
CA VAL A 6 6.96 5.02 11.60
C VAL A 6 7.84 5.64 10.55
N ASP A 7 8.64 4.84 9.86
CA ASP A 7 9.59 5.32 8.86
C ASP A 7 8.89 6.07 7.73
N ARG A 8 7.75 5.56 7.30
CA ARG A 8 6.95 6.17 6.26
C ARG A 8 6.34 7.50 6.67
N LYS A 9 5.69 7.53 7.82
CA LYS A 9 5.05 8.74 8.36
C LYS A 9 6.04 9.84 8.66
N LEU A 10 7.21 9.49 9.12
CA LEU A 10 8.25 10.42 9.52
C LEU A 10 9.29 10.68 8.42
N GLY A 11 9.09 10.05 7.24
CA GLY A 11 9.94 10.27 6.06
C GLY A 11 11.35 9.70 6.19
N THR A 12 11.53 8.67 7.03
CA THR A 12 12.82 7.99 7.22
C THR A 12 12.77 6.55 6.78
N TYR A 13 13.75 6.14 5.98
CA TYR A 13 14.01 4.76 5.62
C TYR A 13 15.50 4.63 5.28
N PRO A 14 16.27 3.79 5.95
CA PRO A 14 15.92 2.92 7.08
C PRO A 14 15.53 3.68 8.36
N GLN A 15 15.06 2.96 9.37
CA GLN A 15 14.52 3.48 10.62
C GLN A 15 15.41 4.48 11.34
N ASP A 16 14.81 5.55 11.82
CA ASP A 16 15.42 6.49 12.75
C ASP A 16 14.92 6.23 14.18
N PRO A 17 15.76 5.75 15.10
CA PRO A 17 15.37 5.45 16.48
C PRO A 17 14.78 6.64 17.22
N ALA A 18 15.26 7.85 16.97
CA ALA A 18 14.76 9.06 17.62
C ALA A 18 13.32 9.37 17.19
N LYS A 19 12.96 9.11 15.94
CA LYS A 19 11.61 9.27 15.43
C LYS A 19 10.69 8.10 15.84
N SER A 20 11.22 6.89 15.95
CA SER A 20 10.49 5.73 16.45
C SER A 20 9.96 5.95 17.88
N ALA A 21 10.65 6.74 18.71
CA ALA A 21 10.22 7.10 20.05
C ALA A 21 8.91 7.92 20.08
N GLN A 22 8.48 8.48 18.96
CA GLN A 22 7.20 9.22 18.86
C GLN A 22 5.97 8.29 18.82
N ILE A 23 6.17 6.98 18.72
CA ILE A 23 5.09 6.00 18.77
C ILE A 23 5.07 5.31 20.11
N THR A 24 3.95 5.45 20.82
CA THR A 24 3.71 4.71 22.06
C THR A 24 3.32 3.27 21.73
N MET A 25 4.12 2.32 22.22
CA MET A 25 3.82 0.90 22.10
C MET A 25 3.02 0.42 23.32
N LYS A 26 1.91 -0.26 23.07
CA LYS A 26 1.14 -0.94 24.13
C LYS A 26 1.04 -2.44 23.84
N LYS A 27 1.15 -3.25 24.89
CA LYS A 27 0.77 -4.66 24.83
C LYS A 27 -0.72 -4.78 25.09
N VAL A 28 -1.43 -5.44 24.21
CA VAL A 28 -2.87 -5.65 24.32
C VAL A 28 -3.17 -7.14 24.33
N TRP A 29 -4.01 -7.56 25.25
CA TRP A 29 -4.51 -8.93 25.31
C TRP A 29 -5.41 -9.21 24.11
N PHE A 30 -5.17 -10.32 23.43
CA PHE A 30 -5.94 -10.72 22.25
C PHE A 30 -6.68 -12.03 22.53
N GLN A 31 -8.01 -11.94 22.65
CA GLN A 31 -8.85 -13.10 23.02
C GLN A 31 -9.12 -14.08 21.86
N ARG A 32 -8.89 -13.69 20.61
CA ARG A 32 -9.21 -14.54 19.46
C ARG A 32 -8.12 -15.60 19.24
N GLY A 33 -8.30 -16.78 19.84
CA GLY A 33 -7.54 -18.00 19.54
C GLY A 33 -6.12 -18.06 20.05
N GLY A 34 -5.65 -17.09 20.83
CA GLY A 34 -4.30 -17.05 21.37
C GLY A 34 -4.25 -16.63 22.82
N LYS A 35 -3.31 -17.21 23.53
CA LYS A 35 -2.97 -16.84 24.92
C LYS A 35 -1.96 -15.68 25.00
N ASP A 36 -1.72 -14.99 23.88
CA ASP A 36 -0.60 -14.07 23.75
C ASP A 36 -1.04 -12.60 23.66
N PHE A 37 -0.18 -11.74 24.16
CA PHE A 37 -0.30 -10.29 24.00
C PHE A 37 0.22 -9.88 22.62
N ARG A 38 -0.49 -8.94 21.97
CA ARG A 38 0.03 -8.26 20.80
C ARG A 38 0.53 -6.88 21.15
N ALA A 39 1.65 -6.52 20.56
CA ALA A 39 2.11 -5.14 20.58
C ALA A 39 1.34 -4.32 19.54
N ILE A 40 0.79 -3.20 19.95
CA ILE A 40 0.18 -2.22 19.07
C ILE A 40 0.91 -0.88 19.20
N GLY A 41 1.08 -0.19 18.08
CA GLY A 41 1.57 1.17 18.06
C GLY A 41 0.42 2.17 18.11
N LEU A 42 0.50 3.14 19.01
CA LEU A 42 -0.44 4.24 19.06
C LEU A 42 0.18 5.45 18.38
N LEU A 43 -0.43 5.90 17.30
CA LEU A 43 -0.04 7.13 16.63
C LEU A 43 -0.60 8.32 17.40
N SER A 44 0.23 9.35 17.62
CA SER A 44 -0.20 10.61 18.23
C SER A 44 -1.20 11.38 17.37
N LYS A 45 -1.16 11.16 16.05
CA LYS A 45 -2.10 11.72 15.07
C LYS A 45 -2.60 10.61 14.18
N SER A 46 -3.92 10.48 14.07
CA SER A 46 -4.53 9.53 13.15
C SER A 46 -4.28 9.95 11.70
N ASP A 47 -4.08 8.95 10.86
CA ASP A 47 -3.99 9.09 9.41
C ASP A 47 -4.97 8.09 8.80
N SER A 48 -6.00 8.59 8.15
CA SER A 48 -7.04 7.73 7.59
C SER A 48 -6.51 6.84 6.47
N ASN A 49 -5.43 7.24 5.78
CA ASN A 49 -4.80 6.42 4.75
C ASN A 49 -4.24 5.12 5.32
N LEU A 50 -3.73 5.13 6.55
CA LEU A 50 -3.22 3.91 7.21
C LEU A 50 -4.32 2.88 7.48
N MET A 51 -5.56 3.30 7.62
CA MET A 51 -6.71 2.37 7.72
C MET A 51 -6.87 1.57 6.43
N CYS A 52 -6.83 2.25 5.28
CA CYS A 52 -6.93 1.63 3.97
C CYS A 52 -5.68 0.77 3.66
N ALA A 53 -4.50 1.29 3.96
CA ALA A 53 -3.22 0.62 3.74
C ALA A 53 -3.00 -0.62 4.61
N GLN A 54 -3.89 -0.97 5.54
CA GLN A 54 -3.83 -2.28 6.22
C GLN A 54 -4.14 -3.44 5.27
N CYS A 55 -4.90 -3.17 4.20
CA CYS A 55 -5.28 -4.14 3.19
C CYS A 55 -4.83 -3.72 1.78
N HIS A 56 -4.88 -2.42 1.47
CA HIS A 56 -4.50 -1.85 0.17
C HIS A 56 -3.01 -1.50 0.11
N VAL A 57 -2.17 -2.48 0.36
CA VAL A 57 -0.70 -2.40 0.38
C VAL A 57 -0.13 -3.67 -0.23
N GLU A 58 0.99 -3.56 -0.91
CA GLU A 58 1.65 -4.74 -1.49
C GLU A 58 2.21 -5.63 -0.38
N TYR A 59 1.97 -6.92 -0.53
CA TYR A 59 2.47 -7.94 0.37
C TYR A 59 2.75 -9.25 -0.36
N ASN A 60 3.71 -9.99 0.16
CA ASN A 60 3.96 -11.35 -0.27
C ASN A 60 3.22 -12.33 0.67
N CYS A 61 2.49 -13.26 0.12
CA CYS A 61 1.64 -14.19 0.86
C CYS A 61 1.92 -15.65 0.54
N GLY A 62 3.12 -15.97 0.09
CA GLY A 62 3.47 -17.32 -0.28
C GLY A 62 4.95 -17.54 -0.46
N PRO A 63 5.34 -18.80 -0.62
CA PRO A 63 6.72 -19.14 -0.90
C PRO A 63 7.14 -18.60 -2.27
N GLY A 64 8.43 -18.39 -2.41
CA GLY A 64 9.06 -17.89 -3.62
C GLY A 64 10.49 -18.36 -3.71
N PHE A 65 11.39 -17.54 -4.20
CA PHE A 65 12.76 -17.92 -4.51
C PHE A 65 13.75 -16.96 -3.84
N ASP A 66 14.66 -17.51 -3.06
CA ASP A 66 15.94 -16.88 -2.76
C ASP A 66 16.76 -16.82 -4.05
N LEU A 67 17.33 -15.66 -4.36
CA LEU A 67 18.04 -15.47 -5.64
C LEU A 67 19.47 -16.03 -5.62
N GLY A 68 19.94 -16.48 -4.46
CA GLY A 68 21.32 -16.89 -4.29
C GLY A 68 22.27 -15.69 -4.23
N ASP A 69 23.55 -15.95 -4.49
CA ASP A 69 24.60 -14.92 -4.46
C ASP A 69 25.09 -14.55 -5.86
N GLY A 70 24.53 -15.13 -6.90
CA GLY A 70 24.93 -14.92 -8.28
C GLY A 70 26.27 -15.59 -8.67
N LYS A 71 26.87 -16.36 -7.78
CA LYS A 71 28.15 -17.07 -7.99
C LYS A 71 27.98 -18.57 -7.71
N ASP A 72 28.10 -18.94 -6.46
CA ASP A 72 28.12 -20.33 -6.04
C ASP A 72 26.71 -20.84 -5.67
N LYS A 73 25.88 -19.98 -5.11
CA LYS A 73 24.51 -20.30 -4.72
C LYS A 73 23.53 -19.93 -5.82
N LYS A 74 22.93 -20.94 -6.44
CA LYS A 74 21.84 -20.76 -7.43
C LYS A 74 20.53 -20.36 -6.74
N PRO A 75 19.58 -19.76 -7.49
CA PRO A 75 18.24 -19.53 -6.97
C PRO A 75 17.59 -20.81 -6.50
N GLU A 76 17.02 -20.78 -5.29
CA GLU A 76 16.32 -21.92 -4.71
C GLU A 76 14.94 -21.53 -4.20
N TYR A 77 14.01 -22.49 -4.25
CA TYR A 77 12.65 -22.30 -3.73
C TYR A 77 12.68 -22.37 -2.20
N ILE A 78 12.09 -21.36 -1.55
CA ILE A 78 12.01 -21.29 -0.09
C ILE A 78 10.66 -21.77 0.42
N THR A 79 10.64 -22.25 1.66
CA THR A 79 9.43 -22.75 2.31
C THR A 79 8.69 -21.66 3.07
N MET A 80 7.45 -21.93 3.50
CA MET A 80 6.65 -21.03 4.33
C MET A 80 7.28 -20.65 5.68
N ALA A 81 8.33 -21.33 6.10
CA ALA A 81 9.10 -21.00 7.31
C ALA A 81 9.98 -19.74 7.13
N ASP A 82 10.31 -19.38 5.89
CA ASP A 82 11.10 -18.19 5.61
C ASP A 82 10.24 -16.93 5.79
N PRO A 83 10.68 -15.93 6.59
CA PRO A 83 9.89 -14.74 6.88
C PRO A 83 9.57 -13.89 5.63
N ARG A 84 10.32 -14.05 4.54
CA ARG A 84 10.06 -13.36 3.27
C ARG A 84 8.77 -13.83 2.59
N THR A 85 8.25 -14.97 2.97
CA THR A 85 6.95 -15.49 2.49
C THR A 85 5.74 -14.75 3.03
N ASN A 86 5.95 -13.87 4.01
CA ASN A 86 4.92 -13.00 4.58
C ASN A 86 5.46 -11.57 4.73
N LEU A 87 6.02 -11.06 3.66
CA LEU A 87 6.71 -9.78 3.63
C LEU A 87 5.75 -8.65 3.23
N PHE A 88 5.83 -7.54 3.95
CA PHE A 88 5.24 -6.26 3.59
C PHE A 88 6.38 -5.26 3.34
N PRO A 89 6.72 -4.96 2.09
CA PRO A 89 7.89 -4.12 1.79
C PRO A 89 7.76 -2.67 2.26
N TRP A 90 6.55 -2.12 2.26
CA TRP A 90 6.23 -0.75 2.68
C TRP A 90 7.10 0.32 2.00
N VAL A 91 7.27 0.18 0.71
CA VAL A 91 8.11 1.04 -0.10
C VAL A 91 7.29 1.66 -1.24
N ASN A 92 7.67 2.86 -1.68
CA ASN A 92 7.09 3.44 -2.89
C ASN A 92 7.27 2.49 -4.08
N VAL A 93 6.30 2.45 -4.98
CA VAL A 93 6.27 1.54 -6.13
C VAL A 93 7.56 1.58 -6.97
N LEU A 94 8.17 2.76 -7.12
CA LEU A 94 9.42 2.90 -7.89
C LEU A 94 10.62 2.25 -7.21
N GLY A 95 10.62 2.17 -5.87
CA GLY A 95 11.66 1.51 -5.08
C GLY A 95 11.43 0.02 -4.86
N TYR A 96 10.27 -0.51 -5.21
CA TYR A 96 9.88 -1.89 -4.91
C TYR A 96 10.89 -2.92 -5.41
N LYS A 97 11.28 -2.83 -6.68
CA LYS A 97 12.23 -3.76 -7.29
C LYS A 97 13.57 -3.80 -6.54
N ASP A 98 14.08 -2.63 -6.18
CA ASP A 98 15.38 -2.54 -5.50
C ASP A 98 15.32 -3.13 -4.09
N VAL A 99 14.25 -2.88 -3.37
CA VAL A 99 14.03 -3.47 -2.05
C VAL A 99 13.92 -4.99 -2.15
N MET A 100 13.11 -5.51 -3.06
CA MET A 100 12.93 -6.95 -3.20
C MET A 100 14.23 -7.67 -3.61
N ILE A 101 15.02 -7.10 -4.49
CA ILE A 101 16.25 -7.71 -4.99
C ILE A 101 17.42 -7.44 -4.03
N LYS A 102 17.69 -6.16 -3.69
CA LYS A 102 18.90 -5.79 -2.98
C LYS A 102 18.83 -6.03 -1.48
N GLN A 103 17.64 -5.86 -0.88
CA GLN A 103 17.47 -6.01 0.56
C GLN A 103 17.01 -7.42 0.94
N TYR A 104 16.05 -7.97 0.21
CA TYR A 104 15.46 -9.27 0.55
C TYR A 104 15.99 -10.43 -0.29
N ASN A 105 16.68 -10.16 -1.38
CA ASN A 105 17.21 -11.19 -2.30
C ASN A 105 16.15 -12.21 -2.70
N PHE A 106 14.95 -11.72 -3.06
CA PHE A 106 13.76 -12.56 -3.16
C PHE A 106 12.91 -12.21 -4.38
N LYS A 107 12.32 -13.23 -4.98
CA LYS A 107 11.24 -13.13 -5.96
C LYS A 107 10.17 -14.16 -5.67
N ASP A 108 8.90 -13.80 -5.88
CA ASP A 108 7.78 -14.57 -5.36
C ASP A 108 7.24 -15.63 -6.34
N PHE A 109 7.58 -15.60 -7.64
CA PHE A 109 7.15 -16.66 -8.54
C PHE A 109 8.07 -16.88 -9.73
N LYS A 110 7.94 -18.07 -10.33
CA LYS A 110 8.61 -18.45 -11.57
C LYS A 110 7.60 -18.48 -12.70
N HIS A 111 7.88 -17.74 -13.77
CA HIS A 111 7.01 -17.71 -14.95
C HIS A 111 6.95 -19.09 -15.62
N ALA A 112 5.75 -19.60 -15.84
CA ALA A 112 5.53 -20.98 -16.28
C ALA A 112 6.20 -21.31 -17.64
N THR A 113 6.18 -20.37 -18.58
CA THR A 113 6.69 -20.58 -19.93
C THR A 113 8.18 -20.28 -20.06
N THR A 114 8.60 -19.14 -19.53
CA THR A 114 9.99 -18.65 -19.72
C THR A 114 10.95 -19.12 -18.63
N GLY A 115 10.44 -19.59 -17.49
CA GLY A 115 11.25 -19.93 -16.33
C GLY A 115 11.84 -18.72 -15.58
N ALA A 116 11.55 -17.49 -16.02
CA ALA A 116 12.05 -16.28 -15.38
C ALA A 116 11.49 -16.13 -13.96
N LEU A 117 12.36 -15.76 -13.01
CA LEU A 117 11.93 -15.41 -11.65
C LEU A 117 11.43 -13.98 -11.65
N LEU A 118 10.22 -13.79 -11.21
CA LEU A 118 9.49 -12.52 -11.25
C LEU A 118 8.91 -12.19 -9.88
N SER A 119 8.68 -10.90 -9.66
CA SER A 119 7.88 -10.40 -8.54
C SER A 119 6.56 -9.88 -9.08
N LYS A 120 5.47 -10.25 -8.45
CA LYS A 120 4.14 -9.71 -8.75
C LYS A 120 3.81 -8.60 -7.76
N MET A 121 3.04 -7.65 -8.23
CA MET A 121 2.43 -6.62 -7.41
C MET A 121 0.92 -6.80 -7.50
N GLN A 122 0.25 -7.06 -6.37
CA GLN A 122 -1.17 -7.39 -6.33
C GLN A 122 -2.03 -6.23 -5.83
N HIS A 123 -1.57 -5.55 -4.81
CA HIS A 123 -2.28 -4.49 -4.10
C HIS A 123 -1.40 -3.27 -3.82
N PRO A 124 -0.73 -2.68 -4.85
CA PRO A 124 0.21 -1.57 -4.64
C PRO A 124 -0.48 -0.20 -4.54
N GLU A 125 -1.73 -0.14 -4.10
CA GLU A 125 -2.50 1.10 -4.07
C GLU A 125 -1.85 2.13 -3.15
N ALA A 126 -1.46 1.72 -1.94
CA ALA A 126 -0.77 2.61 -1.02
C ALA A 126 0.60 3.04 -1.58
N GLU A 127 1.37 2.10 -2.13
CA GLU A 127 2.70 2.36 -2.70
C GLU A 127 2.65 3.29 -3.92
N THR A 128 1.60 3.21 -4.72
CA THR A 128 1.41 4.11 -5.88
C THR A 128 0.90 5.48 -5.46
N PHE A 129 0.10 5.55 -4.39
CA PHE A 129 -0.39 6.80 -3.84
C PHE A 129 0.72 7.59 -3.14
N TRP A 130 1.61 6.92 -2.43
CA TRP A 130 2.70 7.54 -1.69
C TRP A 130 3.68 8.27 -2.60
N GLY A 131 3.94 9.55 -2.28
CA GLY A 131 4.78 10.44 -3.09
C GLY A 131 4.03 11.04 -4.28
N SER A 132 2.74 10.75 -4.46
CA SER A 132 1.92 11.38 -5.49
C SER A 132 1.69 12.87 -5.20
N LYS A 133 1.27 13.62 -6.22
CA LYS A 133 0.86 15.03 -6.04
C LYS A 133 -0.29 15.14 -5.04
N HIS A 134 -1.29 14.26 -5.14
CA HIS A 134 -2.45 14.25 -4.25
C HIS A 134 -2.05 14.04 -2.78
N GLU A 135 -1.15 13.09 -2.49
CA GLU A 135 -0.67 12.90 -1.13
C GLU A 135 0.06 14.15 -0.60
N ARG A 136 0.90 14.77 -1.42
CA ARG A 136 1.64 15.99 -1.03
C ARG A 136 0.73 17.18 -0.74
N GLU A 137 -0.40 17.26 -1.43
CA GLU A 137 -1.44 18.29 -1.20
C GLU A 137 -2.40 17.91 -0.05
N GLY A 138 -2.13 16.81 0.65
CA GLY A 138 -2.92 16.37 1.81
C GLY A 138 -4.23 15.69 1.48
N VAL A 139 -4.45 15.29 0.22
CA VAL A 139 -5.60 14.46 -0.17
C VAL A 139 -5.46 13.07 0.43
N GLU A 140 -6.55 12.51 0.92
CA GLU A 140 -6.59 11.19 1.52
C GLU A 140 -7.40 10.21 0.66
N CYS A 141 -7.20 8.91 0.84
CA CYS A 141 -7.93 7.86 0.13
C CYS A 141 -9.45 8.06 0.21
N LYS A 142 -9.94 8.46 1.39
CA LYS A 142 -11.37 8.71 1.64
C LYS A 142 -11.93 9.87 0.80
N ASP A 143 -11.12 10.86 0.41
CA ASP A 143 -11.60 12.03 -0.33
C ASP A 143 -12.05 11.64 -1.75
N CYS A 144 -11.46 10.58 -2.30
CA CYS A 144 -11.84 10.03 -3.59
C CYS A 144 -12.82 8.84 -3.47
N HIS A 145 -12.67 7.98 -2.44
CA HIS A 145 -13.42 6.74 -2.32
C HIS A 145 -14.60 6.80 -1.36
N MET A 146 -14.65 7.78 -0.46
CA MET A 146 -15.67 7.93 0.59
C MET A 146 -16.21 9.36 0.63
N GLN A 147 -16.82 9.80 -0.46
CA GLN A 147 -17.24 11.19 -0.63
C GLN A 147 -18.35 11.57 0.35
N LYS A 148 -18.52 12.88 0.52
CA LYS A 148 -19.69 13.43 1.19
C LYS A 148 -20.90 13.34 0.26
N VAL A 149 -21.97 12.78 0.78
CA VAL A 149 -23.28 12.67 0.11
C VAL A 149 -24.37 13.26 0.98
N GLU A 150 -25.41 13.77 0.36
CA GLU A 150 -26.58 14.31 1.05
C GLU A 150 -27.78 13.35 0.94
N LYS A 151 -28.45 13.12 2.05
CA LYS A 151 -29.72 12.38 2.10
C LYS A 151 -30.58 12.91 3.21
N ASN A 152 -31.83 13.24 2.90
CA ASN A 152 -32.81 13.77 3.85
C ASN A 152 -32.31 15.03 4.58
N GLY A 153 -31.65 15.95 3.86
CA GLY A 153 -31.11 17.18 4.41
C GLY A 153 -29.90 17.02 5.35
N LYS A 154 -29.32 15.85 5.40
CA LYS A 154 -28.11 15.58 6.19
C LYS A 154 -26.94 15.15 5.30
N THR A 155 -25.78 15.72 5.55
CA THR A 155 -24.52 15.35 4.90
C THR A 155 -23.83 14.24 5.70
N TYR A 156 -23.40 13.19 5.04
CA TYR A 156 -22.64 12.09 5.65
C TYR A 156 -21.58 11.56 4.69
N THR A 157 -20.63 10.80 5.22
CA THR A 157 -19.59 10.13 4.42
C THR A 157 -20.17 8.84 3.82
N ASP A 158 -20.04 8.67 2.51
CA ASP A 158 -20.41 7.41 1.85
C ASP A 158 -19.41 6.31 2.19
N HIS A 159 -19.86 5.29 2.91
CA HIS A 159 -19.04 4.15 3.33
C HIS A 159 -18.98 3.02 2.29
N GLN A 160 -19.57 3.18 1.12
CA GLN A 160 -19.58 2.15 0.08
C GLN A 160 -18.23 2.00 -0.64
N GLN A 161 -17.29 2.91 -0.41
CA GLN A 161 -15.92 2.87 -0.97
C GLN A 161 -15.92 2.65 -2.49
N ARG A 162 -16.75 3.40 -3.18
CA ARG A 162 -16.95 3.26 -4.63
C ARG A 162 -15.73 3.71 -5.41
N SER A 163 -15.60 3.20 -6.63
CA SER A 163 -14.66 3.75 -7.59
C SER A 163 -14.95 5.24 -7.85
N PRO A 164 -13.94 6.14 -7.76
CA PRO A 164 -14.11 7.56 -8.07
C PRO A 164 -14.71 7.80 -9.45
N ARG A 165 -14.47 6.90 -10.40
CA ARG A 165 -15.03 6.95 -11.76
C ARG A 165 -16.56 6.97 -11.81
N GLN A 166 -17.22 6.44 -10.79
CA GLN A 166 -18.69 6.46 -10.68
C GLN A 166 -19.25 7.79 -10.19
N MET A 167 -18.40 8.64 -9.59
CA MET A 167 -18.82 9.86 -8.91
C MET A 167 -17.88 11.05 -9.19
N LEU A 168 -17.48 11.20 -10.44
CA LEU A 168 -16.47 12.19 -10.89
C LEU A 168 -16.81 13.63 -10.49
N GLN A 169 -18.11 13.99 -10.47
CA GLN A 169 -18.56 15.30 -10.01
C GLN A 169 -18.17 15.57 -8.56
N ASN A 170 -18.30 14.59 -7.69
CA ASN A 170 -18.07 14.72 -6.25
C ASN A 170 -16.63 14.40 -5.84
N THR A 171 -15.82 13.91 -6.78
CA THR A 171 -14.41 13.55 -6.56
C THR A 171 -13.48 14.48 -7.33
N CYS A 172 -13.28 14.25 -8.62
CA CYS A 172 -12.34 15.01 -9.43
C CYS A 172 -12.75 16.48 -9.60
N VAL A 173 -13.97 16.71 -10.09
CA VAL A 173 -14.48 18.05 -10.44
C VAL A 173 -14.59 18.97 -9.22
N LYS A 174 -14.89 18.41 -8.06
CA LYS A 174 -15.00 19.18 -6.81
C LYS A 174 -13.72 19.96 -6.48
N CYS A 175 -12.56 19.40 -6.76
CA CYS A 175 -11.27 20.02 -6.48
C CYS A 175 -10.64 20.64 -7.73
N HIS A 176 -10.90 20.08 -8.91
CA HIS A 176 -10.42 20.56 -10.20
C HIS A 176 -11.54 21.36 -10.90
N GLY A 177 -11.80 22.57 -10.42
CA GLY A 177 -12.98 23.37 -10.78
C GLY A 177 -13.14 23.69 -12.27
N GLU A 178 -12.06 23.66 -13.06
CA GLU A 178 -12.10 23.86 -14.51
C GLU A 178 -12.31 22.56 -15.29
N MET A 179 -12.28 21.41 -14.60
CA MET A 179 -12.44 20.09 -15.21
C MET A 179 -13.91 19.70 -15.32
N THR A 180 -14.36 19.28 -16.50
CA THR A 180 -15.68 18.66 -16.65
C THR A 180 -15.68 17.18 -16.30
N VAL A 181 -16.85 16.60 -16.03
CA VAL A 181 -17.01 15.18 -15.80
C VAL A 181 -16.54 14.36 -17.01
N GLU A 182 -16.83 14.83 -18.22
CA GLU A 182 -16.41 14.22 -19.48
C GLU A 182 -14.90 14.22 -19.61
N ASN A 183 -14.25 15.34 -19.29
CA ASN A 183 -12.79 15.45 -19.32
C ASN A 183 -12.14 14.53 -18.28
N ALA A 184 -12.63 14.50 -17.05
CA ALA A 184 -12.15 13.60 -16.01
C ALA A 184 -12.27 12.13 -16.44
N ARG A 185 -13.42 11.76 -17.03
CA ARG A 185 -13.64 10.41 -17.57
C ARG A 185 -12.67 10.08 -18.69
N TYR A 186 -12.52 10.99 -19.65
CA TYR A 186 -11.61 10.81 -20.77
C TYR A 186 -10.16 10.57 -20.29
N GLN A 187 -9.68 11.35 -19.33
CA GLN A 187 -8.32 11.17 -18.79
C GLN A 187 -8.14 9.81 -18.13
N ILE A 188 -9.10 9.37 -17.32
CA ILE A 188 -9.05 8.06 -16.67
C ILE A 188 -9.09 6.95 -17.72
N ASP A 189 -10.00 7.03 -18.66
CA ASP A 189 -10.18 6.00 -19.70
C ASP A 189 -8.96 5.93 -20.62
N SER A 190 -8.35 7.06 -20.95
CA SER A 190 -7.12 7.12 -21.76
C SER A 190 -5.97 6.39 -21.09
N ILE A 191 -5.75 6.61 -19.79
CA ILE A 191 -4.71 5.94 -19.02
C ILE A 191 -5.01 4.43 -18.92
N GLN A 192 -6.25 4.07 -18.57
CA GLN A 192 -6.63 2.67 -18.43
C GLN A 192 -6.55 1.90 -19.74
N ASN A 193 -6.96 2.51 -20.84
CA ASN A 193 -6.87 1.91 -22.16
C ASN A 193 -5.42 1.73 -22.61
N TYR A 194 -4.56 2.72 -22.35
CA TYR A 194 -3.13 2.61 -22.63
C TYR A 194 -2.48 1.43 -21.88
N VAL A 195 -2.86 1.20 -20.63
CA VAL A 195 -2.31 0.08 -19.82
C VAL A 195 -2.86 -1.27 -20.24
N ARG A 196 -4.08 -1.31 -20.78
CA ARG A 196 -4.71 -2.57 -21.23
C ARG A 196 -4.26 -3.05 -22.61
N GLY A 197 -3.67 -2.18 -23.41
CA GLY A 197 -3.21 -2.48 -24.77
C GLY A 197 -4.31 -2.27 -25.79
#